data_846b3b744458b6179396029e6da8ebb8
#
_entry.id   846b3b744458b6179396029e6da8ebb8
#
_cell.length_a   1.000
_cell.length_b   1.000
_cell.length_c   1.000
_cell.angle_alpha   90.00
_cell.angle_beta   90.00
_cell.angle_gamma   90.00
#
_symmetry.space_group_name_H-M   'P 1'
#
loop_
_entity.id
_entity.type
_entity.pdbx_description
1 polymer ?
#
loop_
_entity_poly.entity_id
_entity_poly.type
_entity_poly.pdbx_seq_one_letter_code
_entity_poly.pdbx_strand_id
1 'polypeptide(L)'
;MTAKNKVNNKILSHLKDKELSKIYKNFDKFLKDREINSFTVSLSGGPDSLALAFFSKCFQLINNKKVYYVHIDHKIRKNSTKEAKDLKYFIKKFQINCEVFSWKKNKKIKINQKNARIARY
;
A
#
# COMPACT_ATOMS: atom_id res chain seq x y z
N MET A 1 13.68 -6.36 23.01
CA MET A 1 12.87 -5.79 21.90
C MET A 1 12.71 -6.84 20.82
N THR A 2 11.50 -7.12 20.40
CA THR A 2 11.24 -8.11 19.36
C THR A 2 11.70 -7.58 17.98
N ALA A 3 11.97 -8.49 17.04
CA ALA A 3 12.34 -8.11 15.69
C ALA A 3 11.26 -7.24 15.03
N LYS A 4 9.99 -7.51 15.32
CA LYS A 4 8.85 -6.73 14.84
C LYS A 4 8.92 -5.27 15.31
N ASN A 5 9.25 -5.05 16.58
CA ASN A 5 9.38 -3.70 17.13
C ASN A 5 10.55 -2.94 16.51
N LYS A 6 11.67 -3.64 16.24
CA LYS A 6 12.81 -3.01 15.56
C LYS A 6 12.44 -2.53 14.16
N VAL A 7 11.71 -3.35 13.40
CA VAL A 7 11.26 -2.97 12.05
C VAL A 7 10.28 -1.81 12.12
N ASN A 8 9.31 -1.84 13.04
CA ASN A 8 8.34 -0.78 13.21
C ASN A 8 9.03 0.55 13.56
N ASN A 9 9.99 0.52 14.48
CA ASN A 9 10.75 1.70 14.86
C ASN A 9 11.55 2.26 13.69
N LYS A 10 12.13 1.38 12.87
CA LYS A 10 12.88 1.78 11.68
C LYS A 10 11.96 2.45 10.65
N ILE A 11 10.76 1.90 10.45
CA ILE A 11 9.77 2.50 9.55
C ILE A 11 9.42 3.90 10.02
N LEU A 12 9.07 4.04 11.29
CA LEU A 12 8.66 5.32 11.86
C LEU A 12 9.81 6.32 11.92
N SER A 13 11.06 5.85 11.97
CA SER A 13 12.22 6.74 11.99
C SER A 13 12.34 7.59 10.73
N HIS A 14 11.80 7.14 9.59
CA HIS A 14 11.79 7.93 8.36
C HIS A 14 10.95 9.20 8.51
N LEU A 15 10.02 9.26 9.45
CA LEU A 15 9.22 10.45 9.72
C LEU A 15 9.99 11.56 10.43
N LYS A 16 11.26 11.33 10.78
CA LYS A 16 12.15 12.40 11.26
C LYS A 16 12.51 13.37 10.16
N ASP A 17 12.40 12.97 8.90
CA ASP A 17 12.56 13.86 7.77
C ASP A 17 11.42 14.88 7.76
N LYS A 18 11.76 16.16 7.62
CA LYS A 18 10.78 17.24 7.73
C LYS A 18 9.72 17.18 6.64
N GLU A 19 10.12 16.87 5.41
CA GLU A 19 9.18 16.78 4.29
C GLU A 19 8.24 15.59 4.44
N LEU A 20 8.79 14.44 4.80
CA LEU A 20 7.98 13.24 5.02
C LEU A 20 7.02 13.44 6.19
N SER A 21 7.49 14.07 7.26
CA SER A 21 6.64 14.38 8.41
C SER A 21 5.47 15.30 8.03
N LYS A 22 5.74 16.31 7.20
CA LYS A 22 4.72 17.25 6.74
C LYS A 22 3.66 16.54 5.90
N ILE A 23 4.10 15.70 4.96
CA ILE A 23 3.18 14.92 4.13
C ILE A 23 2.36 13.98 5.00
N TYR A 24 3.01 13.31 5.94
CA TYR A 24 2.33 12.39 6.85
C TYR A 24 1.27 13.10 7.68
N LYS A 25 1.57 14.28 8.23
CA LYS A 25 0.62 15.04 9.01
C LYS A 25 -0.62 15.42 8.20
N ASN A 26 -0.43 15.79 6.94
CA ASN A 26 -1.55 16.09 6.05
C ASN A 26 -2.39 14.84 5.78
N PHE A 27 -1.74 13.71 5.57
CA PHE A 27 -2.40 12.43 5.36
C PHE A 27 -3.19 11.99 6.59
N ASP A 28 -2.58 12.07 7.76
CA ASP A 28 -3.20 11.74 9.03
C ASP A 28 -4.44 12.61 9.28
N LYS A 29 -4.32 13.92 9.06
CA LYS A 29 -5.43 14.86 9.21
C LYS A 29 -6.56 14.53 8.24
N PHE A 30 -6.23 14.22 6.97
CA PHE A 30 -7.22 13.83 5.97
C PHE A 30 -8.06 12.66 6.45
N LEU A 31 -7.43 11.64 7.01
CA LEU A 31 -8.11 10.45 7.49
C LEU A 31 -8.93 10.72 8.74
N LYS A 32 -8.38 11.49 9.67
CA LYS A 32 -9.07 11.81 10.94
C LYS A 32 -10.26 12.73 10.74
N ASP A 33 -10.14 13.73 9.87
CA ASP A 33 -11.23 14.65 9.57
C ASP A 33 -12.44 13.92 8.96
N ARG A 34 -12.19 12.80 8.27
CA ARG A 34 -13.24 11.98 7.66
C ARG A 34 -13.63 10.79 8.51
N GLU A 35 -13.11 10.70 9.72
CA GLU A 35 -13.39 9.60 10.65
C GLU A 35 -13.13 8.23 10.04
N ILE A 36 -12.08 8.12 9.24
CA ILE A 36 -11.70 6.86 8.60
C ILE A 36 -10.90 6.02 9.59
N ASN A 37 -11.45 4.88 9.96
CA ASN A 37 -10.82 3.96 10.93
C ASN A 37 -10.15 2.76 10.27
N SER A 38 -10.56 2.42 9.06
CA SER A 38 -9.96 1.35 8.29
C SER A 38 -10.07 1.66 6.81
N PHE A 39 -9.12 1.19 6.02
CA PHE A 39 -9.14 1.40 4.58
C PHE A 39 -8.26 0.38 3.89
N THR A 40 -8.43 0.29 2.59
CA THR A 40 -7.65 -0.60 1.74
C THR A 40 -6.79 0.22 0.80
N VAL A 41 -5.52 -0.15 0.69
CA VAL A 41 -4.56 0.46 -0.21
C VAL A 41 -4.33 -0.49 -1.38
N SER A 42 -4.58 -0.01 -2.59
CA SER A 42 -4.27 -0.75 -3.80
C SER A 42 -2.87 -0.39 -4.27
N LEU A 43 -2.01 -1.39 -4.37
CA LEU A 43 -0.61 -1.21 -4.72
C LEU A 43 -0.39 -1.59 -6.17
N SER A 44 0.06 -0.64 -6.97
CA SER A 44 0.40 -0.89 -8.38
C SER A 44 1.85 -1.30 -8.58
N GLY A 45 2.70 -1.06 -7.58
CA GLY A 45 4.14 -1.24 -7.70
C GLY A 45 4.88 0.01 -8.15
N GLY A 46 4.17 1.05 -8.59
CA GLY A 46 4.78 2.32 -8.94
C GLY A 46 5.16 3.14 -7.72
N PRO A 47 6.01 4.18 -7.89
CA PRO A 47 6.52 4.94 -6.75
C PRO A 47 5.44 5.65 -5.95
N ASP A 48 4.38 6.14 -6.59
CA ASP A 48 3.30 6.83 -5.88
C ASP A 48 2.52 5.88 -4.98
N SER A 49 2.24 4.65 -5.45
CA SER A 49 1.53 3.68 -4.64
C SER A 49 2.40 3.16 -3.49
N LEU A 50 3.72 3.05 -3.70
CA LEU A 50 4.64 2.65 -2.64
C LEU A 50 4.75 3.74 -1.57
N ALA A 51 4.74 5.01 -1.96
CA ALA A 51 4.72 6.12 -1.02
C ALA A 51 3.43 6.11 -0.18
N LEU A 52 2.29 5.89 -0.83
CA LEU A 52 1.02 5.78 -0.13
C LEU A 52 1.03 4.61 0.85
N ALA A 53 1.60 3.47 0.45
CA ALA A 53 1.73 2.32 1.33
C ALA A 53 2.58 2.63 2.55
N PHE A 54 3.68 3.37 2.37
CA PHE A 54 4.54 3.78 3.47
C PHE A 54 3.77 4.64 4.48
N PHE A 55 3.08 5.69 4.03
CA PHE A 55 2.31 6.55 4.92
C PHE A 55 1.15 5.81 5.57
N SER A 56 0.52 4.90 4.85
CA SER A 56 -0.55 4.06 5.40
C SER A 56 -0.03 3.14 6.50
N LYS A 57 1.17 2.58 6.31
CA LYS A 57 1.81 1.75 7.32
C LYS A 57 2.13 2.58 8.58
N CYS A 58 2.64 3.79 8.41
CA CYS A 58 2.88 4.69 9.53
C CYS A 58 1.58 5.01 10.29
N PHE A 59 0.52 5.31 9.56
CA PHE A 59 -0.79 5.57 10.15
C PHE A 59 -1.29 4.36 10.95
N GLN A 60 -1.14 3.17 10.39
CA GLN A 60 -1.51 1.92 11.04
C GLN A 60 -0.76 1.72 12.36
N LEU A 61 0.54 1.97 12.34
CA LEU A 61 1.39 1.76 13.53
C LEU A 61 1.14 2.81 14.60
N ILE A 62 0.98 4.07 14.22
CA ILE A 62 0.81 5.17 15.17
C ILE A 62 -0.57 5.14 15.81
N ASN A 63 -1.61 4.88 15.03
CA ASN A 63 -2.99 4.98 15.48
C ASN A 63 -3.64 3.63 15.80
N ASN A 64 -2.90 2.54 15.62
CA ASN A 64 -3.41 1.17 15.83
C ASN A 64 -4.71 0.91 15.06
N LYS A 65 -4.73 1.31 13.79
CA LYS A 65 -5.87 1.13 12.90
C LYS A 65 -5.65 -0.03 11.96
N LYS A 66 -6.71 -0.50 11.32
CA LYS A 66 -6.63 -1.59 10.36
C LYS A 66 -6.46 -1.04 8.95
N VAL A 67 -5.38 -1.44 8.30
CA VAL A 67 -5.11 -1.09 6.91
C VAL A 67 -4.89 -2.38 6.13
N TYR A 68 -5.58 -2.50 5.02
CA TYR A 68 -5.48 -3.66 4.13
C TYR A 68 -4.72 -3.25 2.89
N TYR A 69 -3.86 -4.15 2.40
CA TYR A 69 -3.04 -3.89 1.23
C TYR A 69 -3.34 -4.95 0.19
N VAL A 70 -3.65 -4.54 -1.02
CA VAL A 70 -3.94 -5.44 -2.11
C VAL A 70 -3.13 -5.04 -3.34
N HIS A 71 -2.74 -6.02 -4.12
CA HIS A 71 -2.10 -5.81 -5.40
C HIS A 71 -2.84 -6.61 -6.46
N ILE A 72 -3.23 -5.94 -7.53
CA ILE A 72 -3.90 -6.59 -8.64
C ILE A 72 -2.93 -6.66 -9.80
N ASP A 73 -2.51 -7.87 -10.12
CA ASP A 73 -1.63 -8.13 -11.25
C ASP A 73 -2.49 -8.31 -12.48
N HIS A 74 -2.55 -7.27 -13.29
CA HIS A 74 -3.36 -7.27 -14.52
C HIS A 74 -2.70 -8.07 -15.65
N LYS A 75 -1.39 -8.34 -15.55
CA LYS A 75 -0.59 -9.02 -16.58
C LYS A 75 -0.68 -8.36 -17.96
N ILE A 76 -1.00 -7.08 -18.01
CA ILE A 76 -1.21 -6.34 -19.24
C ILE A 76 0.04 -5.59 -19.68
N ARG A 77 0.95 -5.25 -18.73
CA ARG A 77 2.13 -4.44 -19.00
C ARG A 77 3.38 -5.30 -19.13
N LYS A 78 4.24 -4.92 -20.10
CA LYS A 78 5.55 -5.56 -20.26
C LYS A 78 6.43 -5.44 -18.99
N ASN A 79 6.23 -4.38 -18.21
CA ASN A 79 7.01 -4.12 -16.99
C ASN A 79 6.37 -4.67 -15.73
N SER A 80 5.28 -5.41 -15.84
CA SER A 80 4.56 -5.92 -14.67
C SER A 80 5.44 -6.81 -13.79
N THR A 81 6.36 -7.56 -14.39
CA THR A 81 7.28 -8.44 -13.65
C THR A 81 8.25 -7.65 -12.78
N LYS A 82 8.82 -6.56 -13.32
CA LYS A 82 9.73 -5.71 -12.56
C LYS A 82 8.99 -5.00 -11.42
N GLU A 83 7.83 -4.42 -11.73
CA GLU A 83 7.01 -3.76 -10.72
C GLU A 83 6.59 -4.74 -9.62
N ALA A 84 6.27 -5.98 -9.98
CA ALA A 84 5.92 -7.00 -9.01
C ALA A 84 7.10 -7.37 -8.10
N LYS A 85 8.32 -7.43 -8.65
CA LYS A 85 9.52 -7.68 -7.84
C LYS A 85 9.81 -6.53 -6.89
N ASP A 86 9.72 -5.29 -7.37
CA ASP A 86 9.93 -4.11 -6.55
C ASP A 86 8.88 -4.04 -5.44
N LEU A 87 7.65 -4.39 -5.75
CA LEU A 87 6.58 -4.44 -4.77
C LEU A 87 6.83 -5.50 -3.71
N LYS A 88 7.25 -6.70 -4.10
CA LYS A 88 7.58 -7.77 -3.14
C LYS A 88 8.68 -7.35 -2.21
N TYR A 89 9.72 -6.71 -2.74
CA TYR A 89 10.82 -6.21 -1.93
C TYR A 89 10.33 -5.18 -0.91
N PHE A 90 9.52 -4.24 -1.36
CA PHE A 90 8.96 -3.20 -0.49
C PHE A 90 8.09 -3.81 0.61
N ILE A 91 7.20 -4.71 0.24
CA ILE A 91 6.30 -5.39 1.19
C ILE A 91 7.09 -6.10 2.27
N LYS A 92 8.13 -6.83 1.88
CA LYS A 92 8.98 -7.55 2.82
C LYS A 92 9.72 -6.60 3.75
N LYS A 93 10.28 -5.53 3.20
CA LYS A 93 11.08 -4.56 3.96
C LYS A 93 10.23 -3.85 5.02
N PHE A 94 8.99 -3.51 4.69
CA PHE A 94 8.09 -2.78 5.59
C PHE A 94 7.11 -3.68 6.34
N GLN A 95 7.25 -4.98 6.20
CA GLN A 95 6.36 -5.97 6.84
C GLN A 95 4.88 -5.68 6.59
N ILE A 96 4.56 -5.45 5.34
CA ILE A 96 3.20 -5.22 4.89
C ILE A 96 2.60 -6.55 4.45
N ASN A 97 1.43 -6.88 5.00
CA ASN A 97 0.69 -8.07 4.57
C ASN A 97 -0.19 -7.70 3.38
N CYS A 98 0.28 -8.03 2.18
CA CYS A 98 -0.38 -7.67 0.94
C CYS A 98 -0.95 -8.93 0.26
N GLU A 99 -2.23 -8.88 -0.08
CA GLU A 99 -2.84 -9.93 -0.87
C GLU A 99 -2.70 -9.61 -2.36
N VAL A 100 -2.31 -10.62 -3.13
CA VAL A 100 -2.11 -10.48 -4.57
C VAL A 100 -3.21 -11.21 -5.31
N PHE A 101 -3.93 -10.47 -6.14
CA PHE A 101 -4.96 -11.04 -7.00
C PHE A 101 -4.48 -10.97 -8.44
N SER A 102 -4.34 -12.14 -9.07
CA SER A 102 -3.96 -12.20 -10.48
C SER A 102 -5.20 -12.07 -11.34
N TRP A 103 -5.18 -11.10 -12.23
CA TRP A 103 -6.25 -10.91 -13.18
C TRP A 103 -6.01 -11.82 -14.37
N LYS A 104 -6.54 -13.02 -14.32
CA LYS A 104 -6.49 -13.91 -15.46
C LYS A 104 -7.51 -13.44 -16.49
N LYS A 105 -7.10 -13.37 -17.77
CA LYS A 105 -8.04 -13.22 -18.86
C LYS A 105 -8.93 -14.47 -18.90
N ASN A 106 -9.85 -14.53 -17.99
CA ASN A 106 -10.83 -15.58 -18.01
C ASN A 106 -11.90 -15.22 -19.03
N LYS A 107 -12.12 -16.11 -19.98
CA LYS A 107 -13.12 -15.91 -21.03
C LYS A 107 -14.53 -15.65 -20.48
N LYS A 108 -14.78 -15.96 -19.23
CA LYS A 108 -16.08 -15.76 -18.58
C LYS A 108 -16.23 -14.40 -17.90
N ILE A 109 -15.15 -13.66 -17.74
CA ILE A 109 -15.21 -12.35 -17.08
C ILE A 109 -14.90 -11.30 -18.14
N LYS A 110 -15.91 -10.50 -18.50
CA LYS A 110 -15.68 -9.33 -19.35
C LYS A 110 -14.95 -8.31 -18.50
N ILE A 111 -13.66 -8.23 -18.72
CA ILE A 111 -12.84 -7.23 -18.07
C ILE A 111 -13.09 -5.92 -18.79
N ASN A 112 -13.90 -5.06 -18.21
CA ASN A 112 -14.03 -3.70 -18.67
C ASN A 112 -13.31 -2.78 -17.68
N GLN A 113 -13.10 -1.53 -18.07
CA GLN A 113 -12.41 -0.57 -17.20
C GLN A 113 -13.15 -0.33 -15.89
N LYS A 114 -14.44 -0.46 -15.89
CA LYS A 114 -15.25 -0.32 -14.68
C LYS A 114 -14.93 -1.41 -13.66
N ASN A 115 -14.82 -2.65 -14.10
CA ASN A 115 -14.48 -3.76 -13.22
C ASN A 115 -13.04 -3.65 -12.71
N ALA A 116 -12.11 -3.23 -13.57
CA ALA A 116 -10.73 -2.99 -13.16
C ALA A 116 -10.64 -1.85 -12.16
N ARG A 117 -11.45 -0.80 -12.33
CA ARG A 117 -11.49 0.33 -11.39
C ARG A 117 -12.03 -0.11 -10.03
N ILE A 118 -13.09 -0.90 -10.00
CA ILE A 118 -13.65 -1.43 -8.76
C ILE A 118 -12.62 -2.29 -8.03
N ALA A 119 -11.85 -3.07 -8.76
CA ALA A 119 -10.79 -3.88 -8.17
C ALA A 119 -9.65 -3.05 -7.59
N ARG A 120 -9.44 -1.81 -8.05
CA ARG A 120 -8.40 -0.91 -7.53
C ARG A 120 -8.83 -0.14 -6.28
N TYR A 121 -10.09 0.06 -6.12
CA TYR A 121 -10.65 0.82 -5.03
C TYR A 121 -11.44 -0.09 -4.09
#